data_a2abf3618486d92a378f370e44bb998d
#
_entry.id   a2abf3618486d92a378f370e44bb998d
#
_cell.length_a   1.000
_cell.length_b   1.000
_cell.length_c   1.000
_cell.angle_alpha   90.00
_cell.angle_beta   90.00
_cell.angle_gamma   90.00
#
_symmetry.space_group_name_H-M   'P 1'
#
loop_
_entity.id
_entity.type
_entity.pdbx_description
1 polymer ?
#
loop_
_entity_poly.entity_id
_entity_poly.type
_entity_poly.pdbx_seq_one_letter_code
_entity_poly.pdbx_strand_id
1 'polypeptide(L)'
;RGLGTSLTHALEARARDILIEAPADARLTTHTGVNTSNRHASELLEHEGYTVVRHFWQMRIEMEAPPPAPVWPEGITVRACVRDQDEHAIFEIIEEAFEDHWGHVPHAYDEWYETNVRGESYDPALWLLATTAGDEPAGAIRGRMRGDEGWINTLGVRRPWRRSGLGMALLLQAFGAFYAAGARAVALGVDAYNPTGATRLYERAGMRTSRHFTVYEKELRPGVESDDLRR
;
A
#
# COMPACT_ATOMS: atom_id res chain seq x y z
N ARG A 1 -32.55 11.86 0.19
CA ARG A 1 -31.57 12.77 -0.42
C ARG A 1 -30.83 13.50 0.70
N GLY A 2 -29.51 13.83 0.52
CA GLY A 2 -28.70 14.54 1.53
C GLY A 2 -27.89 13.65 2.50
N LEU A 3 -28.07 12.32 2.48
CA LEU A 3 -27.32 11.43 3.38
C LEU A 3 -25.80 11.53 3.18
N GLY A 4 -25.34 11.60 1.92
CA GLY A 4 -23.91 11.74 1.60
C GLY A 4 -23.32 13.01 2.22
N THR A 5 -23.95 14.17 2.01
CA THR A 5 -23.59 15.45 2.63
C THR A 5 -23.54 15.35 4.15
N SER A 6 -24.61 14.78 4.77
CA SER A 6 -24.66 14.62 6.23
C SER A 6 -23.55 13.75 6.77
N LEU A 7 -23.18 12.66 6.07
CA LEU A 7 -22.07 11.80 6.44
C LEU A 7 -20.71 12.51 6.28
N THR A 8 -20.52 13.25 5.19
CA THR A 8 -19.29 14.04 4.98
C THR A 8 -19.10 15.05 6.10
N HIS A 9 -20.14 15.81 6.44
CA HIS A 9 -20.08 16.80 7.53
C HIS A 9 -19.83 16.14 8.89
N ALA A 10 -20.44 14.98 9.17
CA ALA A 10 -20.20 14.24 10.41
C ALA A 10 -18.76 13.74 10.52
N LEU A 11 -18.19 13.25 9.42
CA LEU A 11 -16.78 12.83 9.37
C LEU A 11 -15.83 14.01 9.55
N GLU A 12 -16.10 15.15 8.92
CA GLU A 12 -15.31 16.38 9.10
C GLU A 12 -15.37 16.90 10.54
N ALA A 13 -16.56 16.88 11.16
CA ALA A 13 -16.71 17.26 12.56
C ALA A 13 -15.89 16.33 13.46
N ARG A 14 -16.00 15.01 13.23
CA ARG A 14 -15.22 14.01 13.98
C ARG A 14 -13.72 14.18 13.78
N ALA A 15 -13.27 14.49 12.56
CA ALA A 15 -11.86 14.77 12.29
C ALA A 15 -11.36 15.98 13.08
N ARG A 16 -12.14 17.07 13.14
CA ARG A 16 -11.79 18.25 13.95
C ARG A 16 -11.70 17.93 15.45
N ASP A 17 -12.60 17.09 15.96
CA ASP A 17 -12.58 16.66 17.37
C ASP A 17 -11.32 15.85 17.72
N ILE A 18 -10.91 14.93 16.84
CA ILE A 18 -9.72 14.11 17.03
C ILE A 18 -8.44 14.96 16.94
N LEU A 19 -8.41 15.93 16.05
CA LEU A 19 -7.24 16.77 15.78
C LEU A 19 -7.13 17.99 16.72
N ILE A 20 -7.93 18.05 17.78
CA ILE A 20 -7.89 19.17 18.74
C ILE A 20 -6.54 19.27 19.45
N GLU A 21 -5.82 18.16 19.58
CA GLU A 21 -4.50 18.08 20.21
C GLU A 21 -3.34 18.40 19.23
N ALA A 22 -3.64 18.55 17.93
CA ALA A 22 -2.61 18.89 16.95
C ALA A 22 -2.09 20.33 17.20
N PRO A 23 -0.78 20.60 16.93
CA PRO A 23 -0.19 21.93 17.07
C PRO A 23 -1.08 23.02 16.43
N ALA A 24 -1.19 24.17 17.09
CA ALA A 24 -2.12 25.23 16.67
C ALA A 24 -1.84 25.77 15.26
N ASP A 25 -0.59 25.72 14.84
CA ASP A 25 -0.07 26.15 13.54
C ASP A 25 -0.02 25.05 12.48
N ALA A 26 -0.35 23.79 12.83
CA ALA A 26 -0.36 22.69 11.88
C ALA A 26 -1.52 22.83 10.88
N ARG A 27 -1.23 22.62 9.59
CA ARG A 27 -2.24 22.45 8.55
C ARG A 27 -2.95 21.12 8.74
N LEU A 28 -4.28 21.14 8.81
CA LEU A 28 -5.08 19.94 8.94
C LEU A 28 -5.89 19.71 7.68
N THR A 29 -5.76 18.51 7.12
CA THR A 29 -6.47 18.08 5.93
C THR A 29 -7.20 16.77 6.18
N THR A 30 -8.22 16.52 5.40
CA THR A 30 -8.85 15.20 5.30
C THR A 30 -8.77 14.69 3.88
N HIS A 31 -8.49 13.39 3.74
CA HIS A 31 -8.43 12.72 2.45
C HIS A 31 -9.54 11.68 2.34
N THR A 32 -10.09 11.55 1.14
CA THR A 32 -11.03 10.48 0.83
C THR A 32 -10.78 9.95 -0.58
N GLY A 33 -10.79 8.62 -0.71
CA GLY A 33 -10.63 7.94 -1.99
C GLY A 33 -11.98 7.51 -2.57
N VAL A 34 -12.23 7.85 -3.82
CA VAL A 34 -13.46 7.49 -4.54
C VAL A 34 -13.11 6.72 -5.80
N ASN A 35 -13.86 5.66 -6.10
CA ASN A 35 -13.78 5.04 -7.42
C ASN A 35 -14.14 6.08 -8.49
N THR A 36 -13.25 6.34 -9.43
CA THR A 36 -13.40 7.41 -10.45
C THR A 36 -14.68 7.27 -11.30
N SER A 37 -15.25 6.06 -11.39
CA SER A 37 -16.53 5.83 -12.07
C SER A 37 -17.76 6.29 -11.26
N ASN A 38 -17.60 6.56 -9.97
CA ASN A 38 -18.69 7.03 -9.10
C ASN A 38 -18.84 8.56 -9.19
N ARG A 39 -19.45 9.02 -10.28
CA ARG A 39 -19.66 10.45 -10.54
C ARG A 39 -20.41 11.17 -9.42
N HIS A 40 -21.42 10.54 -8.82
CA HIS A 40 -22.21 11.16 -7.76
C HIS A 40 -21.37 11.43 -6.51
N ALA A 41 -20.43 10.52 -6.18
CA ALA A 41 -19.53 10.77 -5.06
C ALA A 41 -18.51 11.87 -5.38
N SER A 42 -18.00 11.91 -6.61
CA SER A 42 -17.10 12.98 -7.06
C SER A 42 -17.77 14.35 -7.03
N GLU A 43 -18.95 14.49 -7.64
CA GLU A 43 -19.74 15.72 -7.65
C GLU A 43 -20.11 16.19 -6.24
N LEU A 44 -20.44 15.25 -5.34
CA LEU A 44 -20.70 15.56 -3.94
C LEU A 44 -19.46 16.16 -3.26
N LEU A 45 -18.30 15.51 -3.38
CA LEU A 45 -17.07 15.97 -2.74
C LEU A 45 -16.63 17.33 -3.27
N GLU A 46 -16.69 17.54 -4.58
CA GLU A 46 -16.40 18.84 -5.21
C GLU A 46 -17.35 19.95 -4.71
N HIS A 47 -18.65 19.62 -4.57
CA HIS A 47 -19.64 20.56 -4.01
C HIS A 47 -19.36 20.89 -2.54
N GLU A 48 -18.86 19.91 -1.76
CA GLU A 48 -18.47 20.09 -0.37
C GLU A 48 -17.08 20.74 -0.21
N GLY A 49 -16.43 21.16 -1.31
CA GLY A 49 -15.17 21.91 -1.30
C GLY A 49 -13.92 21.04 -1.25
N TYR A 50 -14.03 19.77 -1.58
CA TYR A 50 -12.86 18.90 -1.78
C TYR A 50 -12.24 19.12 -3.15
N THR A 51 -10.93 19.00 -3.24
CA THR A 51 -10.15 19.09 -4.49
C THR A 51 -9.39 17.80 -4.77
N VAL A 52 -9.19 17.48 -6.04
CA VAL A 52 -8.42 16.29 -6.45
C VAL A 52 -6.93 16.53 -6.17
N VAL A 53 -6.30 15.60 -5.47
CA VAL A 53 -4.86 15.67 -5.13
C VAL A 53 -4.04 14.51 -5.66
N ARG A 54 -4.66 13.32 -5.85
CA ARG A 54 -3.92 12.14 -6.30
C ARG A 54 -4.83 11.14 -7.03
N HIS A 55 -4.20 10.27 -7.81
CA HIS A 55 -4.87 9.12 -8.43
C HIS A 55 -4.17 7.83 -8.07
N PHE A 56 -4.95 6.77 -7.81
CA PHE A 56 -4.45 5.42 -7.57
C PHE A 56 -5.12 4.44 -8.52
N TRP A 57 -4.39 3.43 -8.90
CA TRP A 57 -4.91 2.32 -9.68
C TRP A 57 -4.95 1.05 -8.83
N GLN A 58 -6.03 0.32 -8.92
CA GLN A 58 -6.04 -1.07 -8.53
C GLN A 58 -5.60 -1.90 -9.73
N MET A 59 -4.51 -2.63 -9.57
CA MET A 59 -4.06 -3.59 -10.58
C MET A 59 -4.40 -5.00 -10.13
N ARG A 60 -4.73 -5.88 -11.08
CA ARG A 60 -5.22 -7.22 -10.82
C ARG A 60 -4.70 -8.18 -11.88
N ILE A 61 -4.41 -9.42 -11.46
CA ILE A 61 -4.13 -10.56 -12.33
C ILE A 61 -5.10 -11.69 -11.99
N GLU A 62 -5.55 -12.42 -13.01
CA GLU A 62 -6.24 -13.70 -12.87
C GLU A 62 -5.26 -14.83 -13.16
N MET A 63 -5.35 -15.92 -12.39
CA MET A 63 -4.42 -17.03 -12.45
C MET A 63 -5.20 -18.33 -12.70
N GLU A 64 -5.34 -18.71 -13.97
CA GLU A 64 -5.96 -20.01 -14.38
C GLU A 64 -5.03 -21.20 -14.12
N ALA A 65 -3.73 -20.94 -14.04
CA ALA A 65 -2.67 -21.90 -13.76
C ALA A 65 -1.67 -21.31 -12.74
N PRO A 66 -0.82 -22.13 -12.11
CA PRO A 66 0.26 -21.62 -11.26
C PRO A 66 1.11 -20.60 -12.02
N PRO A 67 1.52 -19.49 -11.37
CA PRO A 67 2.37 -18.50 -12.00
C PRO A 67 3.76 -19.10 -12.35
N PRO A 68 4.50 -18.47 -13.29
CA PRO A 68 5.85 -18.92 -13.61
C PRO A 68 6.76 -18.82 -12.39
N ALA A 69 7.72 -19.74 -12.30
CA ALA A 69 8.72 -19.73 -11.23
C ALA A 69 9.54 -18.43 -11.28
N PRO A 70 9.83 -17.80 -10.13
CA PRO A 70 10.66 -16.60 -10.07
C PRO A 70 12.12 -16.92 -10.46
N VAL A 71 12.77 -15.96 -11.12
CA VAL A 71 14.22 -15.98 -11.34
C VAL A 71 14.85 -15.04 -10.32
N TRP A 72 15.60 -15.59 -9.38
CA TRP A 72 16.22 -14.84 -8.30
C TRP A 72 17.55 -14.22 -8.73
N PRO A 73 17.87 -13.00 -8.28
CA PRO A 73 19.22 -12.48 -8.38
C PRO A 73 20.23 -13.38 -7.66
N GLU A 74 21.47 -13.42 -8.16
CA GLU A 74 22.54 -14.19 -7.53
C GLU A 74 22.76 -13.79 -6.06
N GLY A 75 22.94 -14.78 -5.19
CA GLY A 75 23.16 -14.58 -3.76
C GLY A 75 21.92 -14.17 -2.96
N ILE A 76 20.73 -14.18 -3.56
CA ILE A 76 19.47 -13.91 -2.87
C ILE A 76 18.75 -15.21 -2.56
N THR A 77 18.30 -15.33 -1.33
CA THR A 77 17.37 -16.37 -0.86
C THR A 77 16.06 -15.73 -0.44
N VAL A 78 14.95 -16.46 -0.55
CA VAL A 78 13.63 -16.00 -0.11
C VAL A 78 12.97 -17.06 0.74
N ARG A 79 12.24 -16.63 1.75
CA ARG A 79 11.42 -17.48 2.59
C ARG A 79 10.16 -16.77 3.05
N ALA A 80 9.20 -17.56 3.52
CA ALA A 80 8.07 -17.01 4.24
C ALA A 80 8.54 -16.38 5.57
N CYS A 81 7.81 -15.39 6.02
CA CYS A 81 8.04 -14.71 7.29
C CYS A 81 7.99 -15.72 8.45
N VAL A 82 8.96 -15.69 9.32
CA VAL A 82 8.96 -16.43 10.58
C VAL A 82 8.42 -15.51 11.66
N ARG A 83 7.25 -15.89 12.22
CA ARG A 83 6.56 -15.09 13.24
C ARG A 83 7.48 -14.78 14.42
N ASP A 84 7.40 -13.57 14.94
CA ASP A 84 8.17 -13.02 16.05
C ASP A 84 9.70 -12.94 15.81
N GLN A 85 10.13 -13.07 14.54
CA GLN A 85 11.54 -12.95 14.14
C GLN A 85 11.75 -11.95 13.01
N ASP A 86 10.90 -11.96 11.97
CA ASP A 86 11.16 -11.26 10.73
C ASP A 86 10.37 -9.95 10.56
N GLU A 87 9.35 -9.73 11.38
CA GLU A 87 8.44 -8.59 11.21
C GLU A 87 9.18 -7.25 11.29
N HIS A 88 10.18 -7.16 12.17
CA HIS A 88 10.95 -5.92 12.29
C HIS A 88 11.78 -5.65 11.03
N ALA A 89 12.45 -6.66 10.48
CA ALA A 89 13.20 -6.51 9.23
C ALA A 89 12.28 -6.17 8.04
N ILE A 90 11.10 -6.78 7.99
CA ILE A 90 10.10 -6.47 6.97
C ILE A 90 9.58 -5.03 7.12
N PHE A 91 9.33 -4.58 8.35
CA PHE A 91 8.94 -3.20 8.64
C PHE A 91 10.00 -2.21 8.13
N GLU A 92 11.28 -2.40 8.49
CA GLU A 92 12.38 -1.52 8.07
C GLU A 92 12.51 -1.43 6.53
N ILE A 93 12.39 -2.59 5.83
CA ILE A 93 12.42 -2.61 4.37
C ILE A 93 11.28 -1.77 3.77
N ILE A 94 10.08 -1.87 4.36
CA ILE A 94 8.91 -1.18 3.85
C ILE A 94 9.02 0.33 4.14
N GLU A 95 9.40 0.73 5.34
CA GLU A 95 9.62 2.15 5.67
C GLU A 95 10.66 2.77 4.73
N GLU A 96 11.82 2.11 4.51
CA GLU A 96 12.84 2.57 3.56
C GLU A 96 12.29 2.65 2.12
N ALA A 97 11.50 1.65 1.70
CA ALA A 97 11.00 1.59 0.33
C ALA A 97 9.94 2.64 0.04
N PHE A 98 9.20 3.07 1.05
CA PHE A 98 8.08 4.02 0.94
C PHE A 98 8.41 5.43 1.41
N GLU A 99 9.63 5.68 1.90
CA GLU A 99 10.10 7.00 2.37
C GLU A 99 9.81 8.13 1.36
N ASP A 100 9.98 7.87 0.07
CA ASP A 100 9.76 8.84 -1.00
C ASP A 100 8.32 8.80 -1.59
N HIS A 101 7.39 8.05 -0.98
CA HIS A 101 6.01 7.95 -1.48
C HIS A 101 5.14 9.10 -0.99
N TRP A 102 4.24 9.56 -1.86
CA TRP A 102 3.28 10.61 -1.52
C TRP A 102 2.43 10.22 -0.31
N GLY A 103 2.36 11.11 0.66
CA GLY A 103 1.57 10.92 1.88
C GLY A 103 2.15 9.88 2.85
N HIS A 104 3.42 9.46 2.64
CA HIS A 104 4.09 8.61 3.62
C HIS A 104 4.32 9.39 4.92
N VAL A 105 3.90 8.79 6.02
CA VAL A 105 4.20 9.23 7.38
C VAL A 105 4.95 8.11 8.06
N PRO A 106 6.15 8.36 8.61
CA PRO A 106 6.91 7.33 9.32
C PRO A 106 6.11 6.76 10.49
N HIS A 107 6.11 5.45 10.64
CA HIS A 107 5.39 4.78 11.71
C HIS A 107 6.37 4.33 12.80
N ALA A 108 5.90 4.33 14.06
CA ALA A 108 6.59 3.59 15.10
C ALA A 108 6.35 2.08 14.90
N TYR A 109 7.40 1.26 15.13
CA TYR A 109 7.28 -0.19 14.93
C TYR A 109 6.16 -0.82 15.76
N ASP A 110 6.00 -0.42 17.01
CA ASP A 110 4.97 -0.97 17.91
C ASP A 110 3.55 -0.71 17.37
N GLU A 111 3.27 0.50 16.87
CA GLU A 111 1.99 0.84 16.27
C GLU A 111 1.74 0.06 14.97
N TRP A 112 2.78 -0.05 14.14
CA TRP A 112 2.72 -0.84 12.92
C TRP A 112 2.51 -2.33 13.23
N TYR A 113 3.17 -2.87 14.25
CA TYR A 113 3.04 -4.26 14.68
C TYR A 113 1.61 -4.56 15.18
N GLU A 114 1.06 -3.72 16.05
CA GLU A 114 -0.33 -3.85 16.52
C GLU A 114 -1.33 -3.89 15.37
N THR A 115 -1.14 -3.00 14.38
CA THR A 115 -2.08 -2.88 13.26
C THR A 115 -1.95 -4.01 12.24
N ASN A 116 -0.74 -4.49 11.97
CA ASN A 116 -0.48 -5.38 10.85
C ASN A 116 -0.23 -6.84 11.25
N VAL A 117 0.26 -7.11 12.44
CA VAL A 117 0.67 -8.45 12.89
C VAL A 117 -0.35 -9.05 13.86
N ARG A 118 -0.88 -8.26 14.80
CA ARG A 118 -1.89 -8.76 15.75
C ARG A 118 -3.30 -8.88 15.16
N GLY A 119 -3.52 -8.34 13.98
CA GLY A 119 -4.82 -8.44 13.29
C GLY A 119 -5.12 -9.85 12.77
N GLU A 120 -6.41 -10.19 12.69
CA GLU A 120 -6.88 -11.49 12.18
C GLU A 120 -6.47 -11.80 10.73
N SER A 121 -6.09 -10.77 9.96
CA SER A 121 -5.67 -10.90 8.57
C SER A 121 -4.18 -11.20 8.38
N TYR A 122 -3.42 -11.30 9.46
CA TYR A 122 -2.00 -11.63 9.39
C TYR A 122 -1.80 -13.12 9.13
N ASP A 123 -1.17 -13.42 8.00
CA ASP A 123 -0.74 -14.77 7.62
C ASP A 123 0.75 -14.72 7.21
N PRO A 124 1.68 -15.23 8.05
CA PRO A 124 3.09 -15.21 7.76
C PRO A 124 3.48 -15.96 6.49
N ALA A 125 2.67 -16.93 6.05
CA ALA A 125 2.92 -17.64 4.78
C ALA A 125 2.74 -16.75 3.53
N LEU A 126 2.01 -15.65 3.66
CA LEU A 126 1.77 -14.65 2.61
C LEU A 126 2.68 -13.41 2.74
N TRP A 127 3.60 -13.45 3.69
CA TRP A 127 4.65 -12.45 3.85
C TRP A 127 5.99 -13.08 3.51
N LEU A 128 6.75 -12.48 2.61
CA LEU A 128 8.02 -13.02 2.15
C LEU A 128 9.14 -12.05 2.48
N LEU A 129 10.24 -12.60 2.98
CA LEU A 129 11.50 -11.89 3.22
C LEU A 129 12.57 -12.45 2.28
N ALA A 130 13.20 -11.55 1.54
CA ALA A 130 14.38 -11.84 0.73
C ALA A 130 15.64 -11.36 1.43
N THR A 131 16.63 -12.23 1.58
CA THR A 131 17.90 -11.93 2.23
C THR A 131 19.08 -12.30 1.33
N THR A 132 20.23 -11.69 1.58
CA THR A 132 21.51 -12.09 0.98
C THR A 132 22.04 -13.38 1.61
N ALA A 133 23.11 -13.94 1.04
CA ALA A 133 23.83 -15.06 1.65
C ALA A 133 24.41 -14.77 3.05
N GLY A 134 24.59 -13.48 3.38
CA GLY A 134 24.98 -13.01 4.72
C GLY A 134 23.81 -12.65 5.63
N ASP A 135 22.61 -13.09 5.29
CA ASP A 135 21.35 -12.83 6.05
C ASP A 135 20.92 -11.36 6.10
N GLU A 136 21.49 -10.49 5.25
CA GLU A 136 21.11 -9.09 5.18
C GLU A 136 19.77 -8.95 4.45
N PRO A 137 18.76 -8.28 5.04
CA PRO A 137 17.47 -8.06 4.41
C PRO A 137 17.59 -7.22 3.13
N ALA A 138 17.09 -7.73 2.00
CA ALA A 138 17.20 -7.10 0.68
C ALA A 138 15.86 -6.61 0.12
N GLY A 139 14.77 -7.30 0.48
CA GLY A 139 13.43 -6.93 0.02
C GLY A 139 12.35 -7.74 0.73
N ALA A 140 11.13 -7.24 0.71
CA ALA A 140 9.99 -7.89 1.34
C ALA A 140 8.70 -7.65 0.55
N ILE A 141 7.76 -8.58 0.69
CA ILE A 141 6.39 -8.43 0.20
C ILE A 141 5.43 -8.90 1.29
N ARG A 142 4.37 -8.15 1.51
CA ARG A 142 3.30 -8.49 2.44
C ARG A 142 1.99 -8.63 1.70
N GLY A 143 1.27 -9.69 2.04
CA GLY A 143 -0.04 -9.91 1.50
C GLY A 143 -1.01 -10.53 2.49
N ARG A 144 -2.25 -10.62 2.09
CA ARG A 144 -3.34 -11.27 2.82
C ARG A 144 -4.42 -11.79 1.88
N MET A 145 -5.21 -12.74 2.33
CA MET A 145 -6.42 -13.10 1.62
C MET A 145 -7.55 -12.08 1.89
N ARG A 146 -8.33 -11.79 0.86
CA ARG A 146 -9.59 -11.04 0.92
C ARG A 146 -10.69 -11.91 0.29
N GLY A 147 -11.27 -12.79 1.09
CA GLY A 147 -12.13 -13.85 0.58
C GLY A 147 -11.32 -14.83 -0.27
N ASP A 148 -11.64 -14.95 -1.54
CA ASP A 148 -10.99 -15.82 -2.55
C ASP A 148 -9.92 -15.08 -3.40
N GLU A 149 -9.68 -13.80 -3.13
CA GLU A 149 -8.69 -12.97 -3.82
C GLU A 149 -7.48 -12.69 -2.92
N GLY A 150 -6.28 -12.82 -3.47
CA GLY A 150 -5.05 -12.35 -2.84
C GLY A 150 -4.93 -10.83 -2.92
N TRP A 151 -4.49 -10.21 -1.85
CA TRP A 151 -4.21 -8.78 -1.83
C TRP A 151 -2.77 -8.51 -1.39
N ILE A 152 -1.96 -7.91 -2.26
CA ILE A 152 -0.64 -7.44 -1.91
C ILE A 152 -0.78 -6.06 -1.26
N ASN A 153 -0.39 -5.98 0.01
CA ASN A 153 -0.41 -4.74 0.77
C ASN A 153 0.78 -3.84 0.42
N THR A 154 1.98 -4.43 0.40
CA THR A 154 3.24 -3.71 0.12
C THR A 154 4.26 -4.62 -0.55
N LEU A 155 5.08 -4.05 -1.41
CA LEU A 155 6.28 -4.65 -1.99
C LEU A 155 7.41 -3.64 -1.86
N GLY A 156 8.42 -3.95 -1.08
CA GLY A 156 9.60 -3.13 -0.86
C GLY A 156 10.88 -3.82 -1.32
N VAL A 157 11.76 -3.07 -1.98
CA VAL A 157 13.12 -3.50 -2.31
C VAL A 157 14.07 -2.41 -1.86
N ARG A 158 15.04 -2.74 -1.01
CA ARG A 158 16.06 -1.80 -0.52
C ARG A 158 16.88 -1.22 -1.66
N ARG A 159 17.32 0.01 -1.53
CA ARG A 159 18.00 0.78 -2.59
C ARG A 159 19.13 0.03 -3.29
N PRO A 160 20.06 -0.68 -2.57
CA PRO A 160 21.16 -1.42 -3.22
C PRO A 160 20.68 -2.54 -4.16
N TRP A 161 19.52 -3.11 -3.92
CA TRP A 161 18.96 -4.26 -4.62
C TRP A 161 17.94 -3.90 -5.69
N ARG A 162 17.65 -2.60 -5.86
CA ARG A 162 16.75 -2.13 -6.93
C ARG A 162 17.34 -2.41 -8.30
N ARG A 163 16.48 -2.62 -9.29
CA ARG A 163 16.83 -2.93 -10.69
C ARG A 163 17.60 -4.23 -10.90
N SER A 164 17.76 -5.09 -9.90
CA SER A 164 18.36 -6.42 -10.00
C SER A 164 17.39 -7.52 -10.47
N GLY A 165 16.10 -7.22 -10.60
CA GLY A 165 15.05 -8.23 -10.83
C GLY A 165 14.36 -8.72 -9.55
N LEU A 166 14.85 -8.35 -8.35
CA LEU A 166 14.32 -8.82 -7.08
C LEU A 166 12.82 -8.52 -6.89
N GLY A 167 12.35 -7.33 -7.26
CA GLY A 167 10.94 -6.98 -7.17
C GLY A 167 10.03 -7.87 -8.02
N MET A 168 10.48 -8.28 -9.21
CA MET A 168 9.75 -9.23 -10.06
C MET A 168 9.74 -10.63 -9.44
N ALA A 169 10.87 -11.08 -8.92
CA ALA A 169 10.98 -12.39 -8.29
C ALA A 169 10.08 -12.50 -7.04
N LEU A 170 10.09 -11.47 -6.17
CA LEU A 170 9.20 -11.40 -5.01
C LEU A 170 7.72 -11.42 -5.42
N LEU A 171 7.37 -10.67 -6.46
CA LEU A 171 5.98 -10.60 -6.93
C LEU A 171 5.49 -11.95 -7.46
N LEU A 172 6.29 -12.64 -8.30
CA LEU A 172 5.97 -13.96 -8.81
C LEU A 172 5.88 -15.02 -7.70
N GLN A 173 6.80 -14.95 -6.72
CA GLN A 173 6.75 -15.83 -5.55
C GLN A 173 5.48 -15.62 -4.73
N ALA A 174 5.08 -14.36 -4.53
CA ALA A 174 3.83 -14.05 -3.83
C ALA A 174 2.60 -14.57 -4.60
N PHE A 175 2.58 -14.42 -5.93
CA PHE A 175 1.52 -15.03 -6.74
C PHE A 175 1.43 -16.54 -6.53
N GLY A 176 2.60 -17.21 -6.46
CA GLY A 176 2.66 -18.65 -6.15
C GLY A 176 2.11 -18.99 -4.77
N ALA A 177 2.46 -18.22 -3.74
CA ALA A 177 1.95 -18.39 -2.38
C ALA A 177 0.42 -18.19 -2.34
N PHE A 178 -0.10 -17.14 -2.98
CA PHE A 178 -1.54 -16.91 -3.09
C PHE A 178 -2.27 -18.02 -3.84
N TYR A 179 -1.70 -18.50 -4.95
CA TYR A 179 -2.27 -19.60 -5.72
C TYR A 179 -2.35 -20.89 -4.90
N ALA A 180 -1.29 -21.20 -4.14
CA ALA A 180 -1.26 -22.34 -3.22
C ALA A 180 -2.26 -22.19 -2.07
N ALA A 181 -2.51 -20.97 -1.59
CA ALA A 181 -3.53 -20.64 -0.60
C ALA A 181 -4.98 -20.67 -1.19
N GLY A 182 -5.13 -20.97 -2.48
CA GLY A 182 -6.44 -21.14 -3.14
C GLY A 182 -6.91 -19.91 -3.90
N ALA A 183 -6.20 -18.77 -3.88
CA ALA A 183 -6.56 -17.62 -4.68
C ALA A 183 -6.43 -17.92 -6.20
N ARG A 184 -7.36 -17.37 -6.97
CA ARG A 184 -7.33 -17.40 -8.44
C ARG A 184 -7.22 -16.01 -9.04
N ALA A 185 -7.15 -15.01 -8.19
CA ALA A 185 -6.82 -13.64 -8.56
C ALA A 185 -5.97 -13.00 -7.48
N VAL A 186 -5.11 -12.06 -7.88
CA VAL A 186 -4.33 -11.22 -6.96
C VAL A 186 -4.45 -9.77 -7.38
N ALA A 187 -4.66 -8.88 -6.42
CA ALA A 187 -4.76 -7.46 -6.65
C ALA A 187 -3.84 -6.66 -5.71
N LEU A 188 -3.56 -5.43 -6.11
CA LEU A 188 -2.83 -4.43 -5.31
C LEU A 188 -3.30 -3.01 -5.68
N GLY A 189 -2.97 -2.05 -4.81
CA GLY A 189 -3.09 -0.62 -5.09
C GLY A 189 -1.73 -0.02 -5.47
N VAL A 190 -1.70 0.88 -6.43
CA VAL A 190 -0.49 1.62 -6.83
C VAL A 190 -0.82 3.07 -7.12
N ASP A 191 0.05 3.98 -6.67
CA ASP A 191 -0.02 5.38 -7.04
C ASP A 191 0.23 5.55 -8.55
N ALA A 192 -0.68 6.24 -9.24
CA ALA A 192 -0.58 6.50 -10.68
C ALA A 192 0.70 7.30 -11.06
N TYR A 193 1.22 8.07 -10.12
CA TYR A 193 2.43 8.90 -10.27
C TYR A 193 3.66 8.32 -9.58
N ASN A 194 3.64 7.01 -9.29
CA ASN A 194 4.74 6.34 -8.58
C ASN A 194 6.09 6.55 -9.31
N PRO A 195 7.10 7.17 -8.68
CA PRO A 195 8.37 7.51 -9.32
C PRO A 195 9.27 6.30 -9.57
N THR A 196 9.04 5.18 -8.89
CA THR A 196 9.89 3.98 -8.96
C THR A 196 9.64 3.13 -10.21
N GLY A 197 8.55 3.40 -10.93
CA GLY A 197 8.13 2.60 -12.09
C GLY A 197 7.44 1.29 -11.70
N ALA A 198 6.87 1.20 -10.50
CA ALA A 198 6.17 0.02 -9.99
C ALA A 198 5.04 -0.46 -10.93
N THR A 199 4.31 0.46 -11.57
CA THR A 199 3.27 0.12 -12.54
C THR A 199 3.79 -0.76 -13.68
N ARG A 200 4.96 -0.41 -14.24
CA ARG A 200 5.59 -1.21 -15.30
C ARG A 200 6.03 -2.60 -14.81
N LEU A 201 6.44 -2.70 -13.56
CA LEU A 201 6.75 -3.99 -12.93
C LEU A 201 5.52 -4.87 -12.89
N TYR A 202 4.39 -4.33 -12.42
CA TYR A 202 3.13 -5.06 -12.31
C TYR A 202 2.56 -5.45 -13.68
N GLU A 203 2.62 -4.56 -14.67
CA GLU A 203 2.22 -4.86 -16.06
C GLU A 203 3.06 -6.01 -16.66
N ARG A 204 4.38 -5.98 -16.46
CA ARG A 204 5.28 -7.06 -16.91
C ARG A 204 5.02 -8.39 -16.20
N ALA A 205 4.53 -8.36 -14.97
CA ALA A 205 4.09 -9.55 -14.24
C ALA A 205 2.70 -10.05 -14.68
N GLY A 206 2.06 -9.38 -15.65
CA GLY A 206 0.76 -9.76 -16.20
C GLY A 206 -0.45 -9.10 -15.53
N MET A 207 -0.23 -8.23 -14.55
CA MET A 207 -1.32 -7.47 -13.95
C MET A 207 -1.85 -6.39 -14.91
N ARG A 208 -3.14 -6.08 -14.78
CA ARG A 208 -3.79 -5.00 -15.54
C ARG A 208 -4.58 -4.11 -14.59
N THR A 209 -4.72 -2.84 -14.96
CA THR A 209 -5.57 -1.91 -14.20
C THR A 209 -7.01 -2.38 -14.26
N SER A 210 -7.61 -2.60 -13.10
CA SER A 210 -9.00 -3.05 -12.95
C SER A 210 -9.92 -1.95 -12.44
N ARG A 211 -9.39 -1.01 -11.62
CA ARG A 211 -10.14 0.13 -11.09
C ARG A 211 -9.24 1.35 -10.97
N HIS A 212 -9.86 2.52 -11.09
CA HIS A 212 -9.23 3.82 -10.88
C HIS A 212 -9.85 4.48 -9.66
N PHE A 213 -9.01 5.10 -8.84
CA PHE A 213 -9.44 5.86 -7.67
C PHE A 213 -8.88 7.27 -7.75
N THR A 214 -9.72 8.23 -7.38
CA THR A 214 -9.34 9.63 -7.22
C THR A 214 -9.33 9.93 -5.73
N VAL A 215 -8.25 10.51 -5.24
CA VAL A 215 -8.14 10.99 -3.87
C VAL A 215 -8.46 12.49 -3.88
N TYR A 216 -9.40 12.84 -3.03
CA TYR A 216 -9.83 14.19 -2.78
C TYR A 216 -9.32 14.65 -1.42
N GLU A 217 -8.90 15.90 -1.35
CA GLU A 217 -8.46 16.57 -0.13
C GLU A 217 -9.36 17.74 0.18
N LYS A 218 -9.64 17.97 1.47
CA LYS A 218 -10.20 19.21 1.98
C LYS A 218 -9.40 19.70 3.17
N GLU A 219 -9.04 20.98 3.13
CA GLU A 219 -8.41 21.64 4.27
C GLU A 219 -9.46 21.93 5.35
N LEU A 220 -9.22 21.43 6.56
CA LEU A 220 -10.08 21.66 7.73
C LEU A 220 -9.58 22.83 8.59
N ARG A 221 -8.27 23.07 8.59
CA ARG A 221 -7.60 24.19 9.26
C ARG A 221 -6.36 24.58 8.47
N PRO A 222 -6.20 25.86 8.07
CA PRO A 222 -4.98 26.33 7.44
C PRO A 222 -3.81 26.30 8.43
N GLY A 223 -2.60 26.14 7.92
CA GLY A 223 -1.41 26.12 8.77
C GLY A 223 -0.16 25.72 8.00
N VAL A 224 0.88 25.41 8.74
CA VAL A 224 2.15 24.91 8.18
C VAL A 224 2.02 23.42 7.90
N GLU A 225 2.35 23.00 6.69
CA GLU A 225 2.52 21.58 6.38
C GLU A 225 3.66 21.00 7.22
N SER A 226 3.48 19.82 7.81
CA SER A 226 4.61 19.12 8.40
C SER A 226 5.63 18.79 7.30
N ASP A 227 6.92 18.93 7.59
CA ASP A 227 7.99 18.66 6.61
C ASP A 227 7.95 17.20 6.10
N ASP A 228 7.33 16.29 6.86
CA ASP A 228 7.14 14.89 6.52
C ASP A 228 6.11 14.65 5.39
N LEU A 229 5.22 15.61 5.12
CA LEU A 229 4.21 15.52 4.04
C LEU A 229 4.64 16.17 2.72
N ARG A 230 5.82 16.78 2.67
CA ARG A 230 6.35 17.50 1.49
C ARG A 230 7.15 16.64 0.53
N ARG A 231 7.38 15.36 0.86
CA ARG A 231 8.19 14.45 0.05
C ARG A 231 7.38 13.55 -0.87
#